data_77d35ec3d1e3542f2eaff9669668c5e3
#
_entry.id   77d35ec3d1e3542f2eaff9669668c5e3
#
_cell.length_a   1.000
_cell.length_b   1.000
_cell.length_c   1.000
_cell.angle_alpha   90.00
_cell.angle_beta   90.00
_cell.angle_gamma   90.00
#
_symmetry.space_group_name_H-M   'P 1'
#
loop_
_entity.id
_entity.type
_entity.pdbx_description
1 polymer ?
#
loop_
_entity_poly.entity_id
_entity_poly.type
_entity_poly.pdbx_seq_one_letter_code
_entity_poly.pdbx_strand_id
1 'polypeptide(L)'
;MMEQHISTKQVCLLLGISLSTFYRYCKAGLLKPTFLTFGKHRRFSLSQLRQSFNLDNAAVLTLCYSRVSSHDQKNDLISQENKLLNFAKNNNYLNIISITDLGSGLNYKKPGLKKLLHLIFSGKVKTLILNHKDRLLRFGSELIFYFCDLFKVNVIIVEDKEYKSFEETLSADVIELMTVFCAKLYGKRSHKNKVKNI
;
A
#
# COMPACT_ATOMS: atom_id res chain seq x y z
N MET A 1 19.15 -19.46 -8.90
CA MET A 1 18.36 -19.36 -7.64
C MET A 1 18.06 -20.76 -7.16
N MET A 2 18.32 -21.07 -5.87
CA MET A 2 17.94 -22.38 -5.32
C MET A 2 16.43 -22.47 -5.22
N GLU A 3 15.85 -23.59 -5.68
CA GLU A 3 14.42 -23.85 -5.61
C GLU A 3 14.00 -24.07 -4.16
N GLN A 4 13.01 -23.32 -3.70
CA GLN A 4 12.51 -23.41 -2.34
C GLN A 4 11.46 -24.51 -2.22
N HIS A 5 11.66 -25.44 -1.29
CA HIS A 5 10.73 -26.53 -1.01
C HIS A 5 10.04 -26.33 0.33
N ILE A 6 8.73 -26.51 0.37
CA ILE A 6 7.89 -26.30 1.55
C ILE A 6 7.22 -27.59 2.02
N SER A 7 6.88 -27.62 3.31
CA SER A 7 6.23 -28.76 3.97
C SER A 7 4.71 -28.77 3.74
N THR A 8 4.05 -29.91 4.04
CA THR A 8 2.58 -30.03 4.00
C THR A 8 1.87 -28.92 4.78
N LYS A 9 2.34 -28.59 5.99
CA LYS A 9 1.76 -27.53 6.82
C LYS A 9 1.86 -26.16 6.13
N GLN A 10 2.99 -25.87 5.51
CA GLN A 10 3.21 -24.64 4.78
C GLN A 10 2.36 -24.57 3.50
N VAL A 11 2.14 -25.71 2.80
CA VAL A 11 1.21 -25.77 1.67
C VAL A 11 -0.22 -25.45 2.11
N CYS A 12 -0.69 -26.01 3.22
CA CYS A 12 -2.02 -25.73 3.76
C CYS A 12 -2.18 -24.24 4.07
N LEU A 13 -1.18 -23.61 4.70
CA LEU A 13 -1.18 -22.18 5.00
C LEU A 13 -1.16 -21.33 3.72
N LEU A 14 -0.32 -21.69 2.75
CA LEU A 14 -0.18 -20.96 1.49
C LEU A 14 -1.47 -20.95 0.67
N LEU A 15 -2.15 -22.11 0.61
CA LEU A 15 -3.40 -22.27 -0.16
C LEU A 15 -4.66 -21.92 0.64
N GLY A 16 -4.54 -21.62 1.95
CA GLY A 16 -5.68 -21.36 2.82
C GLY A 16 -6.62 -22.56 2.97
N ILE A 17 -6.11 -23.79 2.95
CA ILE A 17 -6.90 -25.02 3.00
C ILE A 17 -6.67 -25.83 4.26
N SER A 18 -7.68 -26.61 4.66
CA SER A 18 -7.55 -27.58 5.74
C SER A 18 -6.69 -28.79 5.32
N LEU A 19 -6.18 -29.53 6.30
CA LEU A 19 -5.39 -30.74 6.06
C LEU A 19 -6.22 -31.82 5.34
N SER A 20 -7.52 -31.93 5.63
CA SER A 20 -8.42 -32.85 4.93
C SER A 20 -8.58 -32.49 3.45
N THR A 21 -8.72 -31.21 3.13
CA THR A 21 -8.76 -30.72 1.75
C THR A 21 -7.43 -30.96 1.03
N PHE A 22 -6.30 -30.77 1.73
CA PHE A 22 -4.98 -31.07 1.21
C PHE A 22 -4.86 -32.55 0.77
N TYR A 23 -5.27 -33.51 1.60
CA TYR A 23 -5.23 -34.91 1.24
C TYR A 23 -6.17 -35.26 0.09
N ARG A 24 -7.34 -34.62 0.02
CA ARG A 24 -8.25 -34.74 -1.12
C ARG A 24 -7.59 -34.27 -2.43
N TYR A 25 -6.88 -33.17 -2.41
CA TYR A 25 -6.13 -32.66 -3.57
C TYR A 25 -4.97 -33.56 -3.96
N CYS A 26 -4.27 -34.14 -2.99
CA CYS A 26 -3.25 -35.17 -3.29
C CYS A 26 -3.85 -36.41 -3.95
N LYS A 27 -5.00 -36.90 -3.45
CA LYS A 27 -5.70 -38.05 -4.03
C LYS A 27 -6.24 -37.78 -5.44
N ALA A 28 -6.69 -36.57 -5.68
CA ALA A 28 -7.14 -36.12 -7.01
C ALA A 28 -5.97 -35.79 -7.98
N GLY A 29 -4.71 -35.92 -7.54
CA GLY A 29 -3.54 -35.65 -8.38
C GLY A 29 -3.26 -34.15 -8.60
N LEU A 30 -4.01 -33.25 -7.96
CA LEU A 30 -3.84 -31.81 -8.06
C LEU A 30 -2.60 -31.29 -7.30
N LEU A 31 -2.21 -32.00 -6.22
CA LEU A 31 -1.02 -31.74 -5.43
C LEU A 31 -0.09 -32.95 -5.49
N LYS A 32 1.05 -32.82 -6.15
CA LYS A 32 2.08 -33.86 -6.22
C LYS A 32 3.32 -33.38 -5.45
N PRO A 33 3.84 -34.18 -4.49
CA PRO A 33 5.10 -33.82 -3.82
C PRO A 33 6.27 -33.91 -4.83
N THR A 34 7.19 -32.97 -4.75
CA THR A 34 8.41 -32.98 -5.57
C THR A 34 9.33 -34.12 -5.15
N PHE A 35 9.44 -34.34 -3.83
CA PHE A 35 10.18 -35.47 -3.26
C PHE A 35 9.70 -35.78 -1.83
N LEU A 36 10.19 -36.91 -1.30
CA LEU A 36 10.05 -37.30 0.10
C LEU A 36 11.40 -37.18 0.78
N THR A 37 11.42 -36.66 2.01
CA THR A 37 12.63 -36.70 2.86
C THR A 37 12.90 -38.11 3.35
N PHE A 38 14.08 -38.36 3.94
CA PHE A 38 14.41 -39.66 4.57
C PHE A 38 13.35 -40.12 5.60
N GLY A 39 12.72 -39.18 6.32
CA GLY A 39 11.61 -39.45 7.24
C GLY A 39 10.25 -39.57 6.56
N LYS A 40 10.20 -39.79 5.23
CA LYS A 40 8.96 -39.90 4.42
C LYS A 40 8.05 -38.66 4.47
N HIS A 41 8.58 -37.49 4.85
CA HIS A 41 7.83 -36.23 4.82
C HIS A 41 7.78 -35.66 3.40
N ARG A 42 6.60 -35.27 2.95
CA ARG A 42 6.36 -34.68 1.62
C ARG A 42 6.96 -33.28 1.56
N ARG A 43 7.63 -32.98 0.44
CA ARG A 43 8.14 -31.65 0.08
C ARG A 43 7.58 -31.23 -1.26
N PHE A 44 7.21 -29.97 -1.38
CA PHE A 44 6.57 -29.39 -2.54
C PHE A 44 7.38 -28.22 -3.03
N SER A 45 7.62 -28.12 -4.33
CA SER A 45 8.24 -26.96 -4.95
C SER A 45 7.30 -25.76 -4.83
N LEU A 46 7.79 -24.65 -4.29
CA LEU A 46 7.03 -23.42 -4.15
C LEU A 46 6.70 -22.81 -5.52
N SER A 47 7.62 -22.88 -6.48
CA SER A 47 7.44 -22.38 -7.85
C SER A 47 6.34 -23.16 -8.59
N GLN A 48 6.36 -24.52 -8.51
CA GLN A 48 5.33 -25.35 -9.11
C GLN A 48 3.95 -25.12 -8.51
N LEU A 49 3.86 -24.96 -7.18
CA LEU A 49 2.59 -24.64 -6.51
C LEU A 49 2.03 -23.30 -6.97
N ARG A 50 2.87 -22.28 -7.03
CA ARG A 50 2.48 -20.94 -7.50
C ARG A 50 1.92 -20.99 -8.92
N GLN A 51 2.59 -21.70 -9.81
CA GLN A 51 2.16 -21.88 -11.20
C GLN A 51 0.86 -22.68 -11.30
N SER A 52 0.76 -23.84 -10.63
CA SER A 52 -0.41 -24.74 -10.73
C SER A 52 -1.67 -24.16 -10.14
N PHE A 53 -1.57 -23.36 -9.08
CA PHE A 53 -2.70 -22.71 -8.42
C PHE A 53 -2.85 -21.23 -8.80
N ASN A 54 -2.15 -20.78 -9.84
CA ASN A 54 -2.14 -19.37 -10.28
C ASN A 54 -1.92 -18.37 -9.12
N LEU A 55 -1.09 -18.74 -8.13
CA LEU A 55 -0.86 -17.90 -6.96
C LEU A 55 -0.09 -16.62 -7.30
N ASP A 56 0.66 -16.62 -8.39
CA ASP A 56 1.32 -15.44 -8.95
C ASP A 56 0.33 -14.54 -9.72
N ASN A 57 -0.84 -15.09 -10.08
CA ASN A 57 -2.00 -14.37 -10.62
C ASN A 57 -2.99 -13.91 -9.53
N ALA A 58 -2.63 -13.96 -8.25
CA ALA A 58 -3.32 -13.13 -7.27
C ALA A 58 -3.27 -11.70 -7.84
N ALA A 59 -4.42 -11.20 -8.28
CA ALA A 59 -4.57 -10.03 -9.12
C ALA A 59 -3.63 -8.91 -8.69
N VAL A 60 -2.54 -8.76 -9.44
CA VAL A 60 -1.51 -7.76 -9.14
C VAL A 60 -2.15 -6.41 -9.30
N LEU A 61 -2.28 -5.67 -8.21
CA LEU A 61 -3.01 -4.42 -8.16
C LEU A 61 -2.15 -3.26 -8.68
N THR A 62 -2.79 -2.38 -9.41
CA THR A 62 -2.27 -1.05 -9.72
C THR A 62 -3.06 -0.04 -8.89
N LEU A 63 -2.38 0.72 -8.04
CA LEU A 63 -3.00 1.74 -7.22
C LEU A 63 -2.79 3.12 -7.85
N CYS A 64 -3.88 3.88 -7.99
CA CYS A 64 -3.86 5.30 -8.31
C CYS A 64 -4.19 6.06 -7.03
N TYR A 65 -3.32 6.95 -6.57
CA TYR A 65 -3.57 7.71 -5.34
C TYR A 65 -3.59 9.21 -5.63
N SER A 66 -4.67 9.87 -5.21
CA SER A 66 -4.90 11.31 -5.35
C SER A 66 -5.23 11.93 -4.00
N ARG A 67 -4.82 13.20 -3.80
CA ARG A 67 -5.09 13.93 -2.56
C ARG A 67 -5.22 15.42 -2.81
N VAL A 68 -6.16 16.04 -2.10
CA VAL A 68 -6.25 17.49 -1.95
C VAL A 68 -6.32 17.88 -0.47
N SER A 69 -5.98 19.11 -0.14
CA SER A 69 -5.86 19.57 1.25
C SER A 69 -7.20 19.94 1.86
N SER A 70 -8.11 20.52 1.09
CA SER A 70 -9.38 21.08 1.55
C SER A 70 -10.59 20.65 0.74
N HIS A 71 -11.79 20.85 1.29
CA HIS A 71 -13.06 20.54 0.64
C HIS A 71 -13.32 21.36 -0.62
N ASP A 72 -12.81 22.58 -0.66
CA ASP A 72 -13.00 23.47 -1.82
C ASP A 72 -12.31 22.95 -3.08
N GLN A 73 -11.30 22.08 -2.90
CA GLN A 73 -10.53 21.44 -3.97
C GLN A 73 -11.13 20.11 -4.45
N LYS A 74 -12.40 19.82 -4.19
CA LYS A 74 -13.02 18.55 -4.63
C LYS A 74 -12.98 18.34 -6.15
N ASN A 75 -13.17 19.38 -6.92
CA ASN A 75 -13.10 19.31 -8.39
C ASN A 75 -11.68 18.96 -8.85
N ASP A 76 -10.66 19.47 -8.16
CA ASP A 76 -9.26 19.14 -8.44
C ASP A 76 -8.97 17.68 -8.08
N LEU A 77 -9.55 17.18 -7.00
CA LEU A 77 -9.41 15.77 -6.61
C LEU A 77 -9.98 14.85 -7.70
N ILE A 78 -11.18 15.15 -8.22
CA ILE A 78 -11.81 14.38 -9.30
C ILE A 78 -10.96 14.47 -10.57
N SER A 79 -10.44 15.65 -10.90
CA SER A 79 -9.56 15.85 -12.05
C SER A 79 -8.28 15.03 -11.94
N GLN A 80 -7.62 15.05 -10.76
CA GLN A 80 -6.43 14.25 -10.48
C GLN A 80 -6.71 12.75 -10.61
N GLU A 81 -7.82 12.29 -10.03
CA GLU A 81 -8.22 10.88 -10.09
C GLU A 81 -8.44 10.41 -11.53
N ASN A 82 -9.23 11.17 -12.30
CA ASN A 82 -9.51 10.86 -13.71
C ASN A 82 -8.23 10.82 -14.55
N LYS A 83 -7.30 11.75 -14.30
CA LYS A 83 -6.02 11.79 -15.00
C LYS A 83 -5.19 10.53 -14.74
N LEU A 84 -5.09 10.08 -13.48
CA LEU A 84 -4.38 8.86 -13.12
C LEU A 84 -5.06 7.61 -13.70
N LEU A 85 -6.40 7.55 -13.65
CA LEU A 85 -7.15 6.42 -14.21
C LEU A 85 -6.99 6.34 -15.72
N ASN A 86 -7.03 7.47 -16.44
CA ASN A 86 -6.79 7.52 -17.87
C ASN A 86 -5.36 7.12 -18.22
N PHE A 87 -4.37 7.62 -17.47
CA PHE A 87 -2.99 7.21 -17.64
C PHE A 87 -2.82 5.69 -17.45
N ALA A 88 -3.40 5.14 -16.40
CA ALA A 88 -3.33 3.72 -16.12
C ALA A 88 -3.99 2.87 -17.24
N LYS A 89 -5.16 3.28 -17.71
CA LYS A 89 -5.86 2.60 -18.82
C LYS A 89 -5.08 2.66 -20.13
N ASN A 90 -4.58 3.84 -20.49
CA ASN A 90 -3.82 4.05 -21.73
C ASN A 90 -2.51 3.27 -21.77
N ASN A 91 -1.92 2.98 -20.60
CA ASN A 91 -0.72 2.17 -20.48
C ASN A 91 -1.02 0.67 -20.16
N ASN A 92 -2.27 0.24 -20.35
CA ASN A 92 -2.72 -1.15 -20.18
C ASN A 92 -2.44 -1.75 -18.78
N TYR A 93 -2.47 -0.92 -17.74
CA TYR A 93 -2.42 -1.43 -16.37
C TYR A 93 -3.71 -2.17 -16.02
N LEU A 94 -3.57 -3.30 -15.33
CA LEU A 94 -4.68 -4.16 -14.93
C LEU A 94 -5.01 -3.97 -13.45
N ASN A 95 -6.24 -4.35 -13.06
CA ASN A 95 -6.70 -4.35 -11.66
C ASN A 95 -6.47 -3.00 -10.96
N ILE A 96 -6.91 -1.93 -11.62
CA ILE A 96 -6.73 -0.56 -11.15
C ILE A 96 -7.66 -0.29 -9.98
N ILE A 97 -7.10 0.16 -8.87
CA ILE A 97 -7.84 0.66 -7.70
C ILE A 97 -7.48 2.12 -7.50
N SER A 98 -8.50 2.99 -7.52
CA SER A 98 -8.35 4.38 -7.12
C SER A 98 -8.52 4.54 -5.62
N ILE A 99 -7.66 5.33 -5.02
CA ILE A 99 -7.69 5.72 -3.61
C ILE A 99 -7.57 7.24 -3.56
N THR A 100 -8.54 7.87 -2.93
CA THR A 100 -8.54 9.33 -2.77
C THR A 100 -8.56 9.70 -1.29
N ASP A 101 -7.87 10.79 -0.94
CA ASP A 101 -7.90 11.37 0.39
C ASP A 101 -8.19 12.87 0.34
N LEU A 102 -8.96 13.33 1.30
CA LEU A 102 -9.19 14.73 1.58
C LEU A 102 -8.51 15.07 2.90
N GLY A 103 -7.57 15.98 2.88
CA GLY A 103 -6.84 16.43 4.07
C GLY A 103 -5.38 16.74 3.81
N SER A 104 -4.77 17.43 4.77
CA SER A 104 -3.39 17.89 4.71
C SER A 104 -2.38 16.76 4.42
N GLY A 105 -1.31 17.10 3.71
CA GLY A 105 -0.15 16.25 3.51
C GLY A 105 0.58 15.86 4.79
N LEU A 106 0.34 16.59 5.88
CA LEU A 106 0.89 16.34 7.22
C LEU A 106 0.06 15.32 8.03
N ASN A 107 -1.16 15.03 7.60
CA ASN A 107 -2.01 14.08 8.30
C ASN A 107 -1.70 12.63 7.87
N TYR A 108 -0.98 11.89 8.70
CA TYR A 108 -0.65 10.46 8.48
C TYR A 108 -1.80 9.51 8.81
N LYS A 109 -2.91 10.02 9.39
CA LYS A 109 -4.05 9.19 9.81
C LYS A 109 -5.15 9.07 8.75
N LYS A 110 -4.92 9.61 7.55
CA LYS A 110 -5.88 9.55 6.44
C LYS A 110 -6.28 8.12 6.10
N PRO A 111 -7.57 7.86 5.87
CA PRO A 111 -8.06 6.50 5.61
C PRO A 111 -7.51 5.91 4.30
N GLY A 112 -7.41 6.71 3.24
CA GLY A 112 -6.86 6.26 1.96
C GLY A 112 -5.38 5.93 2.06
N LEU A 113 -4.57 6.75 2.77
CA LEU A 113 -3.17 6.46 3.02
C LEU A 113 -2.98 5.14 3.79
N LYS A 114 -3.81 4.90 4.82
CA LYS A 114 -3.77 3.64 5.56
C LYS A 114 -4.13 2.45 4.69
N LYS A 115 -5.17 2.58 3.85
CA LYS A 115 -5.57 1.55 2.89
C LYS A 115 -4.45 1.25 1.89
N LEU A 116 -3.81 2.30 1.35
CA LEU A 116 -2.67 2.18 0.44
C LEU A 116 -1.52 1.39 1.09
N LEU A 117 -1.09 1.77 2.29
CA LEU A 117 -0.02 1.08 3.02
C LEU A 117 -0.39 -0.37 3.31
N HIS A 118 -1.63 -0.63 3.75
CA HIS A 118 -2.09 -2.00 3.99
C HIS A 118 -2.01 -2.86 2.72
N LEU A 119 -2.41 -2.33 1.58
CA LEU A 119 -2.32 -3.03 0.30
C LEU A 119 -0.86 -3.28 -0.12
N ILE A 120 0.04 -2.30 0.05
CA ILE A 120 1.48 -2.47 -0.23
C ILE A 120 2.06 -3.59 0.66
N PHE A 121 1.82 -3.54 1.97
CA PHE A 121 2.34 -4.53 2.92
C PHE A 121 1.72 -5.94 2.73
N SER A 122 0.54 -6.05 2.12
CA SER A 122 -0.02 -7.34 1.73
C SER A 122 0.71 -8.01 0.55
N GLY A 123 1.66 -7.32 -0.10
CA GLY A 123 2.41 -7.82 -1.26
C GLY A 123 1.57 -7.96 -2.53
N LYS A 124 0.35 -7.40 -2.56
CA LYS A 124 -0.57 -7.49 -3.72
C LYS A 124 -0.38 -6.39 -4.75
N VAL A 125 0.35 -5.33 -4.40
CA VAL A 125 0.54 -4.16 -5.27
C VAL A 125 1.79 -4.34 -6.09
N LYS A 126 1.70 -4.10 -7.40
CA LYS A 126 2.85 -4.05 -8.31
C LYS A 126 3.20 -2.63 -8.72
N THR A 127 2.20 -1.76 -8.83
CA THR A 127 2.40 -0.41 -9.31
C THR A 127 1.61 0.58 -8.48
N LEU A 128 2.25 1.67 -8.09
CA LEU A 128 1.65 2.85 -7.48
C LEU A 128 1.82 4.04 -8.43
N ILE A 129 0.72 4.65 -8.84
CA ILE A 129 0.70 5.79 -9.74
C ILE A 129 0.24 7.03 -8.98
N LEU A 130 1.02 8.09 -9.07
CA LEU A 130 0.82 9.37 -8.40
C LEU A 130 0.86 10.51 -9.41
N ASN A 131 0.12 11.59 -9.19
CA ASN A 131 0.31 12.81 -9.99
C ASN A 131 1.66 13.47 -9.65
N HIS A 132 1.97 13.60 -8.36
CA HIS A 132 3.19 14.20 -7.86
C HIS A 132 3.57 13.53 -6.52
N LYS A 133 4.85 13.50 -6.17
CA LYS A 133 5.35 12.85 -4.92
C LYS A 133 4.75 13.44 -3.64
N ASP A 134 4.46 14.75 -3.61
CA ASP A 134 3.87 15.45 -2.47
C ASP A 134 2.38 15.12 -2.24
N ARG A 135 1.72 14.48 -3.23
CA ARG A 135 0.34 14.01 -3.06
C ARG A 135 0.24 12.89 -2.04
N LEU A 136 1.29 12.11 -1.89
CA LEU A 136 1.33 11.03 -0.91
C LEU A 136 1.44 11.58 0.52
N LEU A 137 2.55 12.25 0.81
CA LEU A 137 2.84 12.97 2.05
C LEU A 137 3.61 14.24 1.74
N ARG A 138 3.45 15.26 2.56
CA ARG A 138 4.25 16.48 2.44
C ARG A 138 5.69 16.25 2.88
N PHE A 139 5.88 15.51 3.98
CA PHE A 139 7.18 15.10 4.48
C PHE A 139 7.19 13.59 4.70
N GLY A 140 8.33 12.96 4.48
CA GLY A 140 8.51 11.52 4.69
C GLY A 140 7.91 10.63 3.60
N SER A 141 7.59 11.15 2.42
CA SER A 141 7.22 10.34 1.25
C SER A 141 8.32 9.37 0.87
N GLU A 142 9.59 9.73 1.11
CA GLU A 142 10.77 8.90 0.88
C GLU A 142 10.71 7.58 1.66
N LEU A 143 10.17 7.61 2.88
CA LEU A 143 9.99 6.40 3.67
C LEU A 143 8.98 5.45 3.02
N ILE A 144 7.89 6.00 2.45
CA ILE A 144 6.91 5.18 1.73
C ILE A 144 7.50 4.65 0.42
N PHE A 145 8.29 5.43 -0.28
CA PHE A 145 8.99 4.97 -1.48
C PHE A 145 10.01 3.88 -1.16
N TYR A 146 10.71 3.97 -0.03
CA TYR A 146 11.57 2.89 0.46
C TYR A 146 10.77 1.59 0.72
N PHE A 147 9.58 1.68 1.33
CA PHE A 147 8.71 0.52 1.46
C PHE A 147 8.23 -0.01 0.10
N CYS A 148 7.90 0.87 -0.83
CA CYS A 148 7.56 0.46 -2.20
C CYS A 148 8.70 -0.35 -2.83
N ASP A 149 9.94 0.10 -2.71
CA ASP A 149 11.11 -0.61 -3.21
C ASP A 149 11.29 -1.97 -2.51
N LEU A 150 11.20 -2.02 -1.18
CA LEU A 150 11.29 -3.24 -0.39
C LEU A 150 10.25 -4.29 -0.81
N PHE A 151 9.02 -3.86 -1.10
CA PHE A 151 7.93 -4.73 -1.58
C PHE A 151 7.87 -4.86 -3.11
N LYS A 152 8.89 -4.33 -3.83
CA LYS A 152 9.00 -4.35 -5.30
C LYS A 152 7.79 -3.73 -6.01
N VAL A 153 7.26 -2.67 -5.43
CA VAL A 153 6.21 -1.84 -6.01
C VAL A 153 6.85 -0.77 -6.89
N ASN A 154 6.52 -0.78 -8.17
CA ASN A 154 6.98 0.25 -9.10
C ASN A 154 6.20 1.56 -8.86
N VAL A 155 6.89 2.66 -8.56
CA VAL A 155 6.27 3.97 -8.35
C VAL A 155 6.39 4.80 -9.62
N ILE A 156 5.26 5.28 -10.12
CA ILE A 156 5.18 6.13 -11.32
C ILE A 156 4.61 7.48 -10.92
N ILE A 157 5.34 8.54 -11.26
CA ILE A 157 4.90 9.92 -11.08
C ILE A 157 4.56 10.48 -12.47
N VAL A 158 3.29 10.86 -12.68
CA VAL A 158 2.77 11.26 -14.00
C VAL A 158 3.17 12.69 -14.34
N GLU A 159 3.27 13.57 -13.35
CA GLU A 159 3.66 14.96 -13.51
C GLU A 159 4.87 15.29 -12.64
N ASP A 160 5.97 15.62 -13.29
CA ASP A 160 7.21 16.02 -12.62
C ASP A 160 7.36 17.58 -12.54
N LYS A 161 6.38 18.32 -13.06
CA LYS A 161 6.42 19.78 -13.05
C LYS A 161 5.84 20.34 -11.76
N GLU A 162 6.64 21.13 -11.07
CA GLU A 162 6.21 21.94 -9.92
C GLU A 162 5.08 22.88 -10.35
N TYR A 163 3.88 22.62 -9.84
CA TYR A 163 2.74 23.50 -10.05
C TYR A 163 2.80 24.71 -9.11
N LYS A 164 2.36 25.89 -9.58
CA LYS A 164 2.17 27.08 -8.74
C LYS A 164 1.32 26.84 -7.49
N SER A 165 0.46 25.82 -7.51
CA SER A 165 -0.33 25.39 -6.33
C SER A 165 0.51 24.77 -5.21
N PHE A 166 1.81 24.48 -5.43
CA PHE A 166 2.68 23.91 -4.42
C PHE A 166 2.95 24.90 -3.30
N GLU A 167 3.27 26.15 -3.62
CA GLU A 167 3.58 27.20 -2.62
C GLU A 167 2.36 27.55 -1.77
N GLU A 168 1.18 27.68 -2.38
CA GLU A 168 -0.07 27.93 -1.66
C GLU A 168 -0.43 26.78 -0.73
N THR A 169 -0.28 25.53 -1.21
CA THR A 169 -0.56 24.34 -0.42
C THR A 169 0.49 24.16 0.69
N LEU A 170 1.76 24.47 0.42
CA LEU A 170 2.82 24.44 1.41
C LEU A 170 2.60 25.46 2.53
N SER A 171 2.22 26.69 2.16
CA SER A 171 1.88 27.74 3.12
C SER A 171 0.73 27.32 4.04
N ALA A 172 -0.33 26.76 3.49
CA ALA A 172 -1.46 26.23 4.26
C ALA A 172 -1.03 25.09 5.21
N ASP A 173 -0.21 24.17 4.74
CA ASP A 173 0.31 23.04 5.55
C ASP A 173 1.20 23.56 6.70
N VAL A 174 2.04 24.60 6.46
CA VAL A 174 2.88 25.22 7.50
C VAL A 174 2.01 25.92 8.54
N ILE A 175 0.98 26.66 8.13
CA ILE A 175 0.03 27.32 9.05
C ILE A 175 -0.68 26.26 9.91
N GLU A 176 -1.13 25.15 9.32
CA GLU A 176 -1.74 24.04 10.07
C GLU A 176 -0.76 23.45 11.10
N LEU A 177 0.50 23.19 10.69
CA LEU A 177 1.53 22.69 11.59
C LEU A 177 1.78 23.64 12.76
N MET A 178 1.92 24.94 12.49
CA MET A 178 2.12 25.97 13.51
C MET A 178 0.91 26.05 14.46
N THR A 179 -0.30 25.97 13.94
CA THR A 179 -1.53 25.97 14.73
C THR A 179 -1.58 24.78 15.69
N VAL A 180 -1.30 23.57 15.21
CA VAL A 180 -1.24 22.36 16.04
C VAL A 180 -0.13 22.43 17.08
N PHE A 181 1.02 22.98 16.71
CA PHE A 181 2.16 23.18 17.62
C PHE A 181 1.82 24.18 18.73
N CYS A 182 1.26 25.33 18.38
CA CYS A 182 0.81 26.34 19.33
C CYS A 182 -0.25 25.78 20.28
N ALA A 183 -1.27 25.08 19.76
CA ALA A 183 -2.31 24.47 20.57
C ALA A 183 -1.75 23.49 21.60
N LYS A 184 -0.76 22.66 21.21
CA LYS A 184 -0.09 21.71 22.12
C LYS A 184 0.76 22.43 23.18
N LEU A 185 1.45 23.52 22.82
CA LEU A 185 2.24 24.31 23.76
C LEU A 185 1.36 24.99 24.80
N TYR A 186 0.28 25.66 24.37
CA TYR A 186 -0.64 26.37 25.26
C TYR A 186 -1.46 25.39 26.10
N GLY A 187 -1.91 24.26 25.54
CA GLY A 187 -2.60 23.22 26.28
C GLY A 187 -1.75 22.63 27.43
N LYS A 188 -0.46 22.41 27.21
CA LYS A 188 0.46 21.98 28.28
C LYS A 188 0.67 23.05 29.38
N ARG A 189 0.67 24.34 29.02
CA ARG A 189 0.80 25.43 29.99
C ARG A 189 -0.46 25.56 30.83
N SER A 190 -1.63 25.45 30.24
CA SER A 190 -2.93 25.48 30.94
C SER A 190 -3.06 24.34 31.99
N HIS A 191 -2.63 23.14 31.66
CA HIS A 191 -2.60 22.01 32.62
C HIS A 191 -1.61 22.24 33.77
N LYS A 192 -0.42 22.80 33.51
CA LYS A 192 0.56 23.11 34.58
C LYS A 192 0.06 24.16 35.55
N ASN A 193 -0.69 25.15 35.06
CA ASN A 193 -1.24 26.20 35.93
C ASN A 193 -2.42 25.72 36.78
N LYS A 194 -3.19 24.75 36.33
CA LYS A 194 -4.27 24.10 37.12
C LYS A 194 -3.73 23.24 38.27
N VAL A 195 -2.56 22.62 38.10
CA VAL A 195 -1.94 21.76 39.13
C VAL A 195 -1.16 22.57 40.17
N LYS A 196 -0.84 23.85 39.91
CA LYS A 196 -0.18 24.73 40.89
C LYS A 196 -1.14 25.50 41.82
N ASN A 197 -2.45 25.45 41.57
CA ASN A 197 -3.50 26.12 42.35
C ASN A 197 -4.34 25.16 43.19
N ILE A 198 -3.84 23.95 43.46
CA ILE A 198 -4.29 23.00 44.46
C ILE A 198 -3.17 22.81 45.49
#